data_daac15f008c345338b605be75f7a5a1b
#
_entry.id   daac15f008c345338b605be75f7a5a1b
#
_cell.length_a   1.000
_cell.length_b   1.000
_cell.length_c   1.000
_cell.angle_alpha   90.00
_cell.angle_beta   90.00
_cell.angle_gamma   90.00
#
_symmetry.space_group_name_H-M   'P 1'
#
loop_
_entity.id
_entity.type
_entity.pdbx_description
1 polymer ?
#
loop_
_entity_poly.entity_id
_entity_poly.type
_entity_poly.pdbx_seq_one_letter_code
_entity_poly.pdbx_strand_id
1 'polypeptide(L)'
;MTVAPVPQVEHRFVDVAGVQVFYRATGPANAPTMMLLHGFPSASHQFRRLMDALGTGYRLIAPDYPGFGHTEAPDGFTYSFEALADIIEGFVRKLGLRRFVLYAFDFGGPVGFRLATRHPDWIAGLVIQNANAYDEGLSPIARELIANRPGVDGAEERVRAILTLPVTRSQYDGGVTDPALIAPDGWTLDQHFLDRPGRKDAQVDLTLDYHSNVTRYPTWQTYLRTHQPPSLVVWGRNDAFFTEAGAHAYRRDLPDAELHLFDTGHFALEEKLPEIAPLIAGFLDRVWPVAPMKIAVIGATGQLGRVVAAEATARGHHVTPLHRDAVDVTDPVSVTAAVSGHDAVVVAVKGPDRLVPRGAQALLDALPAAGVDRLVFLGGGGSLEYAPGLRFVDGPDFPAQYVQTARDQAEALDILRAASTAVRWSYVSPPPIHLVPGDRTGTYRTAAGDTPIVDASGDSRVTTGDYASAVLDALESGSFVQQRFTVGY
;
A
#
# COMPACT_ATOMS: atom_id res chain seq x y z
N MET A 1 12.51 -15.19 -14.90
CA MET A 1 12.05 -13.91 -14.37
C MET A 1 10.71 -14.16 -13.70
N THR A 2 10.63 -14.13 -12.38
CA THR A 2 9.39 -14.22 -11.63
C THR A 2 8.67 -12.88 -11.75
N VAL A 3 7.45 -12.88 -12.26
CA VAL A 3 6.59 -11.69 -12.25
C VAL A 3 6.20 -11.44 -10.79
N ALA A 4 6.50 -10.25 -10.27
CA ALA A 4 6.00 -9.84 -8.97
C ALA A 4 4.45 -9.95 -8.97
N PRO A 5 3.82 -10.32 -7.84
CA PRO A 5 2.38 -10.37 -7.78
C PRO A 5 1.82 -8.98 -8.07
N VAL A 6 1.00 -8.88 -9.10
CA VAL A 6 0.27 -7.65 -9.39
C VAL A 6 -0.89 -7.59 -8.39
N PRO A 7 -1.00 -6.53 -7.57
CA PRO A 7 -2.10 -6.39 -6.63
C PRO A 7 -3.43 -6.31 -7.38
N GLN A 8 -4.48 -6.86 -6.79
CA GLN A 8 -5.82 -6.70 -7.35
C GLN A 8 -6.30 -5.28 -7.10
N VAL A 9 -6.57 -4.55 -8.17
CA VAL A 9 -7.18 -3.22 -8.10
C VAL A 9 -8.68 -3.37 -8.27
N GLU A 10 -9.43 -2.99 -7.26
CA GLU A 10 -10.90 -2.97 -7.28
C GLU A 10 -11.41 -1.64 -7.84
N HIS A 11 -12.51 -1.69 -8.55
CA HIS A 11 -13.19 -0.55 -9.17
C HIS A 11 -14.60 -0.45 -8.56
N ARG A 12 -14.85 0.60 -7.81
CA ARG A 12 -16.04 0.73 -6.97
C ARG A 12 -16.71 2.09 -7.13
N PHE A 13 -17.98 2.15 -6.72
CA PHE A 13 -18.71 3.40 -6.58
C PHE A 13 -19.20 3.55 -5.15
N VAL A 14 -19.32 4.81 -4.70
CA VAL A 14 -19.97 5.15 -3.44
C VAL A 14 -20.76 6.44 -3.62
N ASP A 15 -21.98 6.46 -3.09
CA ASP A 15 -22.81 7.68 -3.07
C ASP A 15 -22.32 8.64 -1.97
N VAL A 16 -22.02 9.86 -2.39
CA VAL A 16 -21.68 10.98 -1.50
C VAL A 16 -22.57 12.16 -1.87
N ALA A 17 -23.58 12.41 -1.06
CA ALA A 17 -24.53 13.53 -1.25
C ALA A 17 -25.15 13.58 -2.67
N GLY A 18 -25.46 12.41 -3.24
CA GLY A 18 -26.05 12.29 -4.58
C GLY A 18 -25.01 12.22 -5.72
N VAL A 19 -23.72 12.38 -5.42
CA VAL A 19 -22.62 12.14 -6.37
C VAL A 19 -22.21 10.68 -6.30
N GLN A 20 -22.22 9.99 -7.45
CA GLN A 20 -21.72 8.62 -7.57
C GLN A 20 -20.21 8.66 -7.79
N VAL A 21 -19.46 8.69 -6.67
CA VAL A 21 -17.99 8.77 -6.69
C VAL A 21 -17.41 7.42 -7.09
N PHE A 22 -16.77 7.37 -8.25
CA PHE A 22 -15.95 6.23 -8.65
C PHE A 22 -14.59 6.28 -7.92
N TYR A 23 -14.07 5.13 -7.52
CA TYR A 23 -12.72 5.04 -6.98
C TYR A 23 -12.06 3.71 -7.28
N ARG A 24 -10.73 3.74 -7.33
CA ARG A 24 -9.89 2.55 -7.36
C ARG A 24 -9.37 2.29 -5.96
N ALA A 25 -9.32 1.02 -5.58
CA ALA A 25 -8.75 0.61 -4.29
C ALA A 25 -7.91 -0.66 -4.46
N THR A 26 -6.81 -0.74 -3.73
CA THR A 26 -5.97 -1.94 -3.68
C THR A 26 -5.33 -2.08 -2.32
N GLY A 27 -4.81 -3.26 -2.02
CA GLY A 27 -4.09 -3.57 -0.80
C GLY A 27 -4.96 -4.05 0.36
N PRO A 28 -4.32 -4.57 1.42
CA PRO A 28 -5.03 -5.09 2.58
C PRO A 28 -5.85 -4.01 3.30
N ALA A 29 -7.06 -4.32 3.72
CA ALA A 29 -7.98 -3.36 4.33
C ALA A 29 -7.46 -2.72 5.64
N ASN A 30 -6.60 -3.43 6.36
CA ASN A 30 -5.97 -3.01 7.61
C ASN A 30 -4.55 -2.44 7.44
N ALA A 31 -4.03 -2.40 6.21
CA ALA A 31 -2.72 -1.81 5.94
C ALA A 31 -2.73 -0.27 6.07
N PRO A 32 -1.56 0.34 6.29
CA PRO A 32 -1.39 1.78 6.21
C PRO A 32 -2.01 2.35 4.93
N THR A 33 -2.84 3.38 5.08
CA THR A 33 -3.64 3.89 3.96
C THR A 33 -3.00 5.14 3.35
N MET A 34 -2.90 5.17 2.01
CA MET A 34 -2.59 6.37 1.24
C MET A 34 -3.77 6.71 0.33
N MET A 35 -4.26 7.94 0.43
CA MET A 35 -5.27 8.49 -0.46
C MET A 35 -4.61 9.28 -1.59
N LEU A 36 -4.93 8.94 -2.83
CA LEU A 36 -4.30 9.44 -4.05
C LEU A 36 -5.25 10.43 -4.73
N LEU A 37 -4.93 11.71 -4.65
CA LEU A 37 -5.72 12.79 -5.24
C LEU A 37 -5.10 13.23 -6.56
N HIS A 38 -5.82 12.96 -7.65
CA HIS A 38 -5.40 13.27 -9.03
C HIS A 38 -5.58 14.75 -9.38
N GLY A 39 -5.08 15.13 -10.55
CA GLY A 39 -5.22 16.45 -11.11
C GLY A 39 -5.83 16.48 -12.49
N PHE A 40 -5.82 17.67 -13.08
CA PHE A 40 -6.28 17.93 -14.44
C PHE A 40 -5.23 17.46 -15.47
N PRO A 41 -5.62 16.89 -16.61
CA PRO A 41 -6.99 16.54 -17.00
C PRO A 41 -7.36 15.10 -16.63
N SER A 42 -6.57 14.46 -15.77
CA SER A 42 -6.62 13.03 -15.51
C SER A 42 -7.68 12.64 -14.46
N ALA A 43 -7.63 11.40 -14.03
CA ALA A 43 -8.49 10.80 -13.01
C ALA A 43 -7.69 9.72 -12.24
N SER A 44 -8.34 8.91 -11.42
CA SER A 44 -7.65 7.87 -10.62
C SER A 44 -6.77 6.91 -11.43
N HIS A 45 -7.00 6.77 -12.73
CA HIS A 45 -6.20 5.89 -13.59
C HIS A 45 -4.74 6.34 -13.75
N GLN A 46 -4.41 7.61 -13.48
CA GLN A 46 -3.01 8.06 -13.47
C GLN A 46 -2.16 7.31 -12.46
N PHE A 47 -2.79 6.82 -11.38
CA PHE A 47 -2.12 6.07 -10.32
C PHE A 47 -2.05 4.57 -10.57
N ARG A 48 -2.52 4.04 -11.72
CA ARG A 48 -2.58 2.60 -12.01
C ARG A 48 -1.24 1.90 -11.76
N ARG A 49 -0.14 2.45 -12.33
CA ARG A 49 1.20 1.88 -12.18
C ARG A 49 1.75 1.99 -10.75
N LEU A 50 1.44 3.07 -10.03
CA LEU A 50 1.81 3.22 -8.62
C LEU A 50 1.03 2.22 -7.75
N MET A 51 -0.24 1.97 -8.04
CA MET A 51 -1.05 0.95 -7.37
C MET A 51 -0.48 -0.44 -7.59
N ASP A 52 -0.02 -0.77 -8.79
CA ASP A 52 0.65 -2.04 -9.09
C ASP A 52 1.97 -2.17 -8.31
N ALA A 53 2.73 -1.08 -8.16
CA ALA A 53 4.02 -1.08 -7.49
C ALA A 53 3.91 -1.22 -5.96
N LEU A 54 2.91 -0.62 -5.32
CA LEU A 54 2.81 -0.51 -3.86
C LEU A 54 1.64 -1.26 -3.23
N GLY A 55 0.65 -1.68 -4.03
CA GLY A 55 -0.63 -2.20 -3.53
C GLY A 55 -0.57 -3.55 -2.82
N THR A 56 0.57 -4.23 -2.78
CA THR A 56 0.74 -5.46 -1.99
C THR A 56 0.99 -5.17 -0.51
N GLY A 57 1.63 -4.04 -0.18
CA GLY A 57 2.02 -3.66 1.20
C GLY A 57 1.17 -2.57 1.81
N TYR A 58 0.52 -1.74 0.99
CA TYR A 58 -0.22 -0.56 1.44
C TYR A 58 -1.64 -0.54 0.87
N ARG A 59 -2.56 0.04 1.63
CA ARG A 59 -3.92 0.31 1.14
C ARG A 59 -3.93 1.63 0.37
N LEU A 60 -4.12 1.56 -0.96
CA LEU A 60 -4.16 2.72 -1.84
C LEU A 60 -5.59 2.96 -2.30
N ILE A 61 -6.06 4.21 -2.19
CA ILE A 61 -7.43 4.59 -2.56
C ILE A 61 -7.35 5.85 -3.41
N ALA A 62 -7.88 5.80 -4.63
CA ALA A 62 -7.87 6.90 -5.59
C ALA A 62 -9.30 7.19 -6.08
N PRO A 63 -9.98 8.22 -5.55
CA PRO A 63 -11.28 8.67 -6.08
C PRO A 63 -11.11 9.48 -7.37
N ASP A 64 -12.12 9.45 -8.25
CA ASP A 64 -12.31 10.43 -9.31
C ASP A 64 -13.19 11.59 -8.76
N TYR A 65 -12.80 12.83 -9.04
CA TYR A 65 -13.63 13.99 -8.66
C TYR A 65 -14.88 14.12 -9.54
N PRO A 66 -15.93 14.82 -9.07
CA PRO A 66 -16.98 15.31 -9.94
C PRO A 66 -16.41 16.08 -11.13
N GLY A 67 -16.88 15.76 -12.33
CA GLY A 67 -16.35 16.35 -13.57
C GLY A 67 -15.19 15.57 -14.18
N PHE A 68 -14.68 14.52 -13.53
CA PHE A 68 -13.56 13.71 -14.00
C PHE A 68 -13.91 12.22 -14.08
N GLY A 69 -13.18 11.50 -14.91
CA GLY A 69 -13.21 10.04 -14.99
C GLY A 69 -14.61 9.45 -15.04
N HIS A 70 -14.85 8.47 -14.18
CA HIS A 70 -16.12 7.74 -14.09
C HIS A 70 -17.10 8.29 -13.05
N THR A 71 -16.72 9.32 -12.28
CA THR A 71 -17.64 9.93 -11.30
C THR A 71 -18.77 10.67 -11.99
N GLU A 72 -20.01 10.45 -11.51
CA GLU A 72 -21.21 11.10 -12.04
C GLU A 72 -21.80 12.02 -10.96
N ALA A 73 -21.92 13.29 -11.32
CA ALA A 73 -22.56 14.31 -10.49
C ALA A 73 -24.00 14.52 -10.94
N PRO A 74 -24.94 14.89 -10.05
CA PRO A 74 -26.31 15.20 -10.43
C PRO A 74 -26.37 16.48 -11.27
N ASP A 75 -27.47 16.64 -12.02
CA ASP A 75 -27.76 17.86 -12.75
C ASP A 75 -27.75 19.08 -11.82
N GLY A 76 -27.11 20.16 -12.26
CA GLY A 76 -26.98 21.40 -11.47
C GLY A 76 -25.86 21.35 -10.40
N PHE A 77 -25.00 20.35 -10.41
CA PHE A 77 -23.81 20.35 -9.54
C PHE A 77 -22.92 21.56 -9.86
N THR A 78 -22.55 22.33 -8.85
CA THR A 78 -21.67 23.50 -9.00
C THR A 78 -20.23 23.05 -8.90
N TYR A 79 -19.46 23.19 -9.96
CA TYR A 79 -18.06 22.82 -10.02
C TYR A 79 -17.18 23.93 -9.44
N SER A 80 -16.60 23.68 -8.28
CA SER A 80 -15.61 24.53 -7.62
C SER A 80 -14.65 23.66 -6.78
N PHE A 81 -13.45 24.17 -6.46
CA PHE A 81 -12.54 23.44 -5.61
C PHE A 81 -13.08 23.21 -4.19
N GLU A 82 -13.93 24.11 -3.71
CA GLU A 82 -14.62 23.91 -2.44
C GLU A 82 -15.59 22.73 -2.52
N ALA A 83 -16.41 22.66 -3.57
CA ALA A 83 -17.34 21.55 -3.76
C ALA A 83 -16.62 20.20 -3.98
N LEU A 84 -15.51 20.18 -4.73
CA LEU A 84 -14.68 18.98 -4.85
C LEU A 84 -14.16 18.53 -3.48
N ALA A 85 -13.67 19.45 -2.65
CA ALA A 85 -13.20 19.13 -1.31
C ALA A 85 -14.33 18.60 -0.40
N ASP A 86 -15.56 19.15 -0.50
CA ASP A 86 -16.71 18.68 0.25
C ASP A 86 -17.09 17.24 -0.12
N ILE A 87 -17.05 16.90 -1.42
CA ILE A 87 -17.30 15.54 -1.88
C ILE A 87 -16.22 14.59 -1.40
N ILE A 88 -14.94 14.96 -1.46
CA ILE A 88 -13.83 14.13 -0.97
C ILE A 88 -13.89 13.97 0.55
N GLU A 89 -14.27 15.00 1.29
CA GLU A 89 -14.52 14.90 2.74
C GLU A 89 -15.63 13.88 3.04
N GLY A 90 -16.75 13.98 2.34
CA GLY A 90 -17.86 13.02 2.43
C GLY A 90 -17.41 11.59 2.06
N PHE A 91 -16.59 11.44 1.02
CA PHE A 91 -16.01 10.17 0.59
C PHE A 91 -15.14 9.54 1.70
N VAL A 92 -14.24 10.31 2.33
CA VAL A 92 -13.41 9.86 3.45
C VAL A 92 -14.28 9.34 4.60
N ARG A 93 -15.35 10.09 4.95
CA ARG A 93 -16.31 9.71 6.00
C ARG A 93 -17.08 8.43 5.66
N LYS A 94 -17.54 8.29 4.42
CA LYS A 94 -18.29 7.10 3.94
C LYS A 94 -17.44 5.84 3.96
N LEU A 95 -16.15 5.93 3.65
CA LEU A 95 -15.23 4.80 3.72
C LEU A 95 -14.68 4.56 5.14
N GLY A 96 -15.03 5.38 6.12
CA GLY A 96 -14.57 5.26 7.50
C GLY A 96 -13.06 5.48 7.67
N LEU A 97 -12.43 6.22 6.76
CA LEU A 97 -11.00 6.53 6.86
C LEU A 97 -10.78 7.55 7.98
N ARG A 98 -9.83 7.27 8.86
CA ARG A 98 -9.57 8.11 10.03
C ARG A 98 -8.19 8.77 10.00
N ARG A 99 -7.21 8.10 9.40
CA ARG A 99 -5.85 8.60 9.29
C ARG A 99 -5.19 7.99 8.06
N PHE A 100 -4.58 8.81 7.20
CA PHE A 100 -3.97 8.37 5.95
C PHE A 100 -2.85 9.33 5.52
N VAL A 101 -1.91 8.85 4.71
CA VAL A 101 -1.04 9.72 3.93
C VAL A 101 -1.83 10.26 2.76
N LEU A 102 -1.76 11.56 2.57
CA LEU A 102 -2.38 12.25 1.46
C LEU A 102 -1.36 12.42 0.33
N TYR A 103 -1.61 11.81 -0.81
CA TYR A 103 -0.88 12.08 -2.05
C TYR A 103 -1.62 13.16 -2.82
N ALA A 104 -0.97 14.30 -3.04
CA ALA A 104 -1.52 15.45 -3.74
C ALA A 104 -0.76 15.67 -5.06
N PHE A 105 -1.48 15.61 -6.17
CA PHE A 105 -0.98 15.94 -7.50
C PHE A 105 -1.85 17.00 -8.15
N ASP A 106 -1.28 18.09 -8.67
CA ASP A 106 -1.96 19.16 -9.42
C ASP A 106 -3.23 19.66 -8.69
N PHE A 107 -4.45 19.47 -9.22
CA PHE A 107 -5.72 19.80 -8.53
C PHE A 107 -5.91 19.03 -7.22
N GLY A 108 -5.23 17.90 -7.07
CA GLY A 108 -5.17 17.17 -5.80
C GLY A 108 -4.52 17.99 -4.68
N GLY A 109 -3.66 18.97 -4.99
CA GLY A 109 -3.13 19.93 -4.04
C GLY A 109 -4.24 20.80 -3.43
N PRO A 110 -4.93 21.64 -4.21
CA PRO A 110 -6.04 22.44 -3.72
C PRO A 110 -7.13 21.68 -2.96
N VAL A 111 -7.54 20.51 -3.45
CA VAL A 111 -8.52 19.66 -2.77
C VAL A 111 -7.95 19.10 -1.47
N GLY A 112 -6.74 18.54 -1.53
CA GLY A 112 -6.06 17.93 -0.40
C GLY A 112 -5.73 18.91 0.71
N PHE A 113 -5.25 20.11 0.39
CA PHE A 113 -4.94 21.13 1.39
C PHE A 113 -6.20 21.71 2.05
N ARG A 114 -7.35 21.79 1.33
CA ARG A 114 -8.63 22.10 1.98
C ARG A 114 -9.00 21.04 3.00
N LEU A 115 -8.89 19.78 2.62
CA LEU A 115 -9.16 18.65 3.53
C LEU A 115 -8.21 18.66 4.73
N ALA A 116 -6.92 18.85 4.50
CA ALA A 116 -5.90 18.87 5.55
C ALA A 116 -6.10 20.05 6.54
N THR A 117 -6.49 21.20 6.06
CA THR A 117 -6.77 22.35 6.94
C THR A 117 -8.04 22.19 7.76
N ARG A 118 -9.04 21.48 7.24
CA ARG A 118 -10.28 21.16 7.97
C ARG A 118 -10.10 20.04 8.99
N HIS A 119 -9.27 19.04 8.65
CA HIS A 119 -9.07 17.80 9.42
C HIS A 119 -7.58 17.47 9.55
N PRO A 120 -6.80 18.26 10.31
CA PRO A 120 -5.37 18.01 10.47
C PRO A 120 -5.05 16.63 11.03
N ASP A 121 -5.91 16.11 11.91
CA ASP A 121 -5.80 14.81 12.55
C ASP A 121 -5.96 13.61 11.57
N TRP A 122 -6.56 13.82 10.41
CA TRP A 122 -6.66 12.78 9.38
C TRP A 122 -5.34 12.58 8.62
N ILE A 123 -4.46 13.56 8.63
CA ILE A 123 -3.25 13.57 7.82
C ILE A 123 -2.09 12.95 8.61
N ALA A 124 -1.69 11.75 8.22
CA ALA A 124 -0.51 11.07 8.76
C ALA A 124 0.80 11.59 8.16
N GLY A 125 0.74 12.05 6.93
CA GLY A 125 1.84 12.61 6.17
C GLY A 125 1.37 13.09 4.79
N LEU A 126 2.24 13.78 4.06
CA LEU A 126 1.97 14.30 2.73
C LEU A 126 2.98 13.74 1.72
N VAL A 127 2.50 13.27 0.58
CA VAL A 127 3.30 13.09 -0.63
C VAL A 127 2.82 14.14 -1.62
N ILE A 128 3.72 15.04 -2.01
CA ILE A 128 3.41 16.20 -2.85
C ILE A 128 4.13 16.04 -4.18
N GLN A 129 3.39 15.81 -5.25
CA GLN A 129 3.91 15.74 -6.60
C GLN A 129 3.35 16.89 -7.43
N ASN A 130 4.20 17.81 -7.88
CA ASN A 130 3.81 18.87 -8.78
C ASN A 130 2.46 19.54 -8.41
N ALA A 131 2.28 19.78 -7.11
CA ALA A 131 1.09 20.38 -6.51
C ALA A 131 1.51 21.65 -5.76
N ASN A 132 1.05 22.81 -6.22
CA ASN A 132 1.58 24.09 -5.78
C ASN A 132 0.76 24.72 -4.64
N ALA A 133 1.46 25.34 -3.67
CA ALA A 133 0.89 26.09 -2.56
C ALA A 133 1.61 27.43 -2.33
N TYR A 134 2.39 27.89 -3.32
CA TYR A 134 3.25 29.08 -3.21
C TYR A 134 3.25 29.89 -4.50
N ASP A 135 3.28 31.22 -4.38
CA ASP A 135 3.31 32.10 -5.55
C ASP A 135 4.54 31.88 -6.43
N GLU A 136 5.68 31.55 -5.81
CA GLU A 136 6.95 31.30 -6.50
C GLU A 136 6.88 30.09 -7.45
N GLY A 137 5.98 29.14 -7.15
CA GLY A 137 5.79 27.95 -7.96
C GLY A 137 4.93 28.14 -9.20
N LEU A 138 4.28 29.27 -9.36
CA LEU A 138 3.43 29.55 -10.52
C LEU A 138 4.26 30.04 -11.71
N SER A 139 4.28 29.27 -12.80
CA SER A 139 4.87 29.67 -14.06
C SER A 139 4.10 30.83 -14.74
N PRO A 140 4.64 31.48 -15.75
CA PRO A 140 3.89 32.45 -16.57
C PRO A 140 2.62 31.85 -17.18
N ILE A 141 2.67 30.59 -17.65
CA ILE A 141 1.52 29.89 -18.23
C ILE A 141 0.44 29.67 -17.16
N ALA A 142 0.82 29.19 -15.96
CA ALA A 142 -0.13 29.02 -14.87
C ALA A 142 -0.77 30.35 -14.45
N ARG A 143 0.01 31.45 -14.37
CA ARG A 143 -0.51 32.77 -14.04
C ARG A 143 -1.49 33.29 -15.09
N GLU A 144 -1.23 33.06 -16.37
CA GLU A 144 -2.15 33.39 -17.47
C GLU A 144 -3.45 32.60 -17.37
N LEU A 145 -3.38 31.29 -17.08
CA LEU A 145 -4.57 30.47 -16.85
C LEU A 145 -5.40 30.97 -15.66
N ILE A 146 -4.74 31.28 -14.54
CA ILE A 146 -5.38 31.77 -13.29
C ILE A 146 -6.00 33.16 -13.47
N ALA A 147 -5.48 33.96 -14.40
CA ALA A 147 -6.06 35.25 -14.74
C ALA A 147 -7.46 35.13 -15.39
N ASN A 148 -7.79 33.96 -15.97
CA ASN A 148 -9.14 33.66 -16.41
C ASN A 148 -9.99 33.31 -15.18
N ARG A 149 -10.88 34.22 -14.83
CA ARG A 149 -11.78 34.10 -13.68
C ARG A 149 -13.15 34.64 -14.00
N PRO A 150 -14.18 34.34 -13.21
CA PRO A 150 -15.53 34.84 -13.47
C PRO A 150 -15.57 36.34 -13.64
N GLY A 151 -16.27 36.81 -14.67
CA GLY A 151 -16.39 38.24 -15.00
C GLY A 151 -15.28 38.81 -15.84
N VAL A 152 -14.30 38.03 -16.28
CA VAL A 152 -13.28 38.46 -17.25
C VAL A 152 -13.77 38.14 -18.67
N ASP A 153 -13.84 39.16 -19.52
CA ASP A 153 -14.32 39.00 -20.90
C ASP A 153 -13.52 37.95 -21.67
N GLY A 154 -14.21 37.01 -22.33
CA GLY A 154 -13.64 35.94 -23.12
C GLY A 154 -12.86 34.88 -22.32
N ALA A 155 -12.98 34.85 -20.98
CA ALA A 155 -12.28 33.86 -20.14
C ALA A 155 -12.73 32.45 -20.44
N GLU A 156 -14.04 32.21 -20.57
CA GLU A 156 -14.59 30.88 -20.87
C GLU A 156 -14.11 30.34 -22.21
N GLU A 157 -14.10 31.17 -23.24
CA GLU A 157 -13.63 30.81 -24.58
C GLU A 157 -12.15 30.45 -24.59
N ARG A 158 -11.31 31.22 -23.86
CA ARG A 158 -9.87 30.94 -23.75
C ARG A 158 -9.64 29.61 -23.02
N VAL A 159 -10.33 29.36 -21.91
CA VAL A 159 -10.21 28.10 -21.18
C VAL A 159 -10.71 26.93 -22.04
N ARG A 160 -11.85 27.11 -22.72
CA ARG A 160 -12.41 26.06 -23.59
C ARG A 160 -11.47 25.71 -24.75
N ALA A 161 -10.76 26.69 -25.28
CA ALA A 161 -9.84 26.51 -26.40
C ALA A 161 -8.63 25.62 -26.08
N ILE A 162 -8.26 25.48 -24.81
CA ILE A 162 -7.15 24.60 -24.39
C ILE A 162 -7.61 23.17 -24.07
N LEU A 163 -8.92 22.87 -23.97
CA LEU A 163 -9.44 21.54 -23.66
C LEU A 163 -9.46 20.63 -24.91
N THR A 164 -8.26 20.40 -25.46
CA THR A 164 -8.04 19.70 -26.73
C THR A 164 -6.97 18.63 -26.61
N LEU A 165 -7.04 17.59 -27.42
CA LEU A 165 -6.06 16.49 -27.40
C LEU A 165 -4.58 16.97 -27.51
N PRO A 166 -4.19 17.92 -28.35
CA PRO A 166 -2.82 18.40 -28.37
C PRO A 166 -2.37 18.98 -27.02
N VAL A 167 -3.22 19.74 -26.34
CA VAL A 167 -2.91 20.32 -25.03
C VAL A 167 -2.91 19.25 -23.94
N THR A 168 -3.88 18.33 -23.93
CA THR A 168 -3.90 17.17 -23.03
C THR A 168 -2.63 16.37 -23.16
N ARG A 169 -2.22 16.04 -24.39
CA ARG A 169 -0.99 15.31 -24.64
C ARG A 169 0.26 16.07 -24.19
N SER A 170 0.34 17.39 -24.43
CA SER A 170 1.51 18.18 -24.05
C SER A 170 1.77 18.22 -22.55
N GLN A 171 0.78 17.94 -21.72
CA GLN A 171 0.97 17.82 -20.27
C GLN A 171 1.70 16.52 -19.89
N TYR A 172 1.62 15.49 -20.72
CA TYR A 172 2.29 14.21 -20.52
C TYR A 172 3.71 14.18 -21.10
N ASP A 173 3.89 14.67 -22.33
CA ASP A 173 5.17 14.60 -23.04
C ASP A 173 6.01 15.89 -22.91
N GLY A 174 5.45 16.97 -22.36
CA GLY A 174 6.16 18.21 -22.08
C GLY A 174 7.15 18.05 -20.91
N GLY A 175 8.42 18.37 -21.15
CA GLY A 175 9.48 18.34 -20.14
C GLY A 175 10.04 16.95 -19.79
N VAL A 176 9.59 15.87 -20.45
CA VAL A 176 10.12 14.53 -20.26
C VAL A 176 11.48 14.36 -20.94
N THR A 177 12.30 13.45 -20.42
CA THR A 177 13.62 13.16 -21.00
C THR A 177 13.57 12.07 -22.04
N ASP A 178 12.65 11.10 -21.90
CA ASP A 178 12.43 10.02 -22.84
C ASP A 178 10.94 9.86 -23.18
N PRO A 179 10.47 10.49 -24.27
CA PRO A 179 9.07 10.37 -24.70
C PRO A 179 8.62 8.94 -25.02
N ALA A 180 9.55 8.01 -25.28
CA ALA A 180 9.22 6.61 -25.55
C ALA A 180 8.67 5.86 -24.32
N LEU A 181 8.92 6.39 -23.13
CA LEU A 181 8.41 5.84 -21.86
C LEU A 181 6.97 6.30 -21.56
N ILE A 182 6.46 7.29 -22.27
CA ILE A 182 5.14 7.86 -22.00
C ILE A 182 4.08 7.11 -22.81
N ALA A 183 3.24 6.35 -22.12
CA ALA A 183 2.19 5.57 -22.75
C ALA A 183 1.05 6.49 -23.28
N PRO A 184 0.59 6.29 -24.53
CA PRO A 184 -0.51 7.08 -25.09
C PRO A 184 -1.85 6.86 -24.40
N ASP A 185 -2.00 5.77 -23.66
CA ASP A 185 -3.22 5.41 -22.94
C ASP A 185 -3.67 6.52 -21.99
N GLY A 186 -2.73 7.19 -21.29
CA GLY A 186 -3.02 8.24 -20.32
C GLY A 186 -3.79 9.40 -20.98
N TRP A 187 -3.17 10.11 -21.90
CA TRP A 187 -3.81 11.27 -22.53
C TRP A 187 -4.98 10.92 -23.44
N THR A 188 -5.00 9.70 -24.01
CA THR A 188 -6.10 9.24 -24.83
C THR A 188 -7.37 9.05 -23.98
N LEU A 189 -7.21 8.43 -22.80
CA LEU A 189 -8.30 8.22 -21.87
C LEU A 189 -8.78 9.55 -21.25
N ASP A 190 -7.85 10.43 -20.91
CA ASP A 190 -8.16 11.77 -20.40
C ASP A 190 -8.99 12.57 -21.40
N GLN A 191 -8.56 12.61 -22.66
CA GLN A 191 -9.30 13.31 -23.71
C GLN A 191 -10.66 12.67 -23.96
N HIS A 192 -10.76 11.34 -23.90
CA HIS A 192 -12.04 10.64 -24.00
C HIS A 192 -13.01 11.11 -22.89
N PHE A 193 -12.56 11.25 -21.66
CA PHE A 193 -13.39 11.77 -20.57
C PHE A 193 -13.74 13.25 -20.76
N LEU A 194 -12.80 14.08 -21.19
CA LEU A 194 -13.02 15.49 -21.46
C LEU A 194 -14.07 15.71 -22.58
N ASP A 195 -14.11 14.83 -23.58
CA ASP A 195 -15.03 14.94 -24.71
C ASP A 195 -16.45 14.43 -24.41
N ARG A 196 -16.69 13.84 -23.22
CA ARG A 196 -18.05 13.47 -22.80
C ARG A 196 -18.93 14.72 -22.60
N PRO A 197 -20.24 14.63 -22.85
CA PRO A 197 -21.17 15.75 -22.65
C PRO A 197 -21.05 16.38 -21.26
N GLY A 198 -20.98 17.71 -21.20
CA GLY A 198 -20.89 18.49 -19.96
C GLY A 198 -19.52 18.52 -19.30
N ARG A 199 -18.56 17.64 -19.69
CA ARG A 199 -17.26 17.55 -19.01
C ARG A 199 -16.38 18.77 -19.25
N LYS A 200 -16.37 19.31 -20.47
CA LYS A 200 -15.65 20.56 -20.77
C LYS A 200 -16.21 21.75 -20.01
N ASP A 201 -17.53 21.80 -19.81
CA ASP A 201 -18.15 22.86 -19.02
C ASP A 201 -17.70 22.80 -17.56
N ALA A 202 -17.68 21.59 -16.97
CA ALA A 202 -17.15 21.38 -15.63
C ALA A 202 -15.67 21.82 -15.50
N GLN A 203 -14.83 21.55 -16.51
CA GLN A 203 -13.42 21.97 -16.51
C GLN A 203 -13.25 23.47 -16.70
N VAL A 204 -14.14 24.11 -17.47
CA VAL A 204 -14.18 25.58 -17.58
C VAL A 204 -14.48 26.19 -16.21
N ASP A 205 -15.53 25.72 -15.53
CA ASP A 205 -15.90 26.21 -14.19
C ASP A 205 -14.76 26.06 -13.19
N LEU A 206 -14.12 24.89 -13.14
CA LEU A 206 -12.98 24.64 -12.23
C LEU A 206 -11.76 25.50 -12.55
N THR A 207 -11.45 25.71 -13.84
CA THR A 207 -10.32 26.56 -14.23
C THR A 207 -10.60 28.02 -13.89
N LEU A 208 -11.82 28.50 -14.09
CA LEU A 208 -12.23 29.83 -13.68
C LEU A 208 -12.22 30.02 -12.16
N ASP A 209 -12.49 28.95 -11.38
CA ASP A 209 -12.40 28.98 -9.92
C ASP A 209 -10.97 28.82 -9.38
N TYR A 210 -9.97 28.53 -10.23
CA TYR A 210 -8.61 28.26 -9.75
C TYR A 210 -8.02 29.42 -8.94
N HIS A 211 -8.37 30.67 -9.24
CA HIS A 211 -7.96 31.85 -8.48
C HIS A 211 -8.30 31.74 -6.98
N SER A 212 -9.36 31.02 -6.62
CA SER A 212 -9.74 30.76 -5.22
C SER A 212 -8.66 29.98 -4.46
N ASN A 213 -7.88 29.14 -5.15
CA ASN A 213 -6.77 28.39 -4.56
C ASN A 213 -5.62 29.31 -4.14
N VAL A 214 -5.24 30.24 -5.01
CA VAL A 214 -4.16 31.20 -4.73
C VAL A 214 -4.49 32.05 -3.49
N THR A 215 -5.74 32.44 -3.33
CA THR A 215 -6.18 33.19 -2.14
C THR A 215 -6.08 32.38 -0.84
N ARG A 216 -6.02 31.05 -0.94
CA ARG A 216 -5.89 30.14 0.23
C ARG A 216 -4.45 29.74 0.54
N TYR A 217 -3.47 30.07 -0.28
CA TYR A 217 -2.06 29.75 -0.02
C TYR A 217 -1.60 30.14 1.39
N PRO A 218 -1.90 31.36 1.92
CA PRO A 218 -1.50 31.72 3.28
C PRO A 218 -2.10 30.77 4.35
N THR A 219 -3.33 30.30 4.14
CA THR A 219 -4.00 29.36 5.05
C THR A 219 -3.30 27.99 5.02
N TRP A 220 -2.99 27.47 3.82
CA TRP A 220 -2.29 26.20 3.65
C TRP A 220 -0.87 26.25 4.23
N GLN A 221 -0.13 27.34 3.96
CA GLN A 221 1.19 27.57 4.53
C GLN A 221 1.15 27.65 6.07
N THR A 222 0.10 28.27 6.64
CA THR A 222 -0.11 28.28 8.09
C THR A 222 -0.35 26.88 8.63
N TYR A 223 -1.17 26.06 7.95
CA TYR A 223 -1.37 24.65 8.29
C TYR A 223 -0.04 23.89 8.30
N LEU A 224 0.77 24.02 7.24
CA LEU A 224 2.07 23.36 7.14
C LEU A 224 3.00 23.73 8.29
N ARG A 225 3.12 25.03 8.60
CA ARG A 225 3.94 25.53 9.72
C ARG A 225 3.45 25.05 11.10
N THR A 226 2.14 24.98 11.28
CA THR A 226 1.55 24.67 12.59
C THR A 226 1.58 23.18 12.89
N HIS A 227 1.25 22.35 11.91
CA HIS A 227 1.08 20.90 12.09
C HIS A 227 2.30 20.08 11.72
N GLN A 228 3.24 20.62 10.91
CA GLN A 228 4.49 19.96 10.52
C GLN A 228 4.29 18.48 10.12
N PRO A 229 3.33 18.15 9.22
CA PRO A 229 3.14 16.76 8.84
C PRO A 229 4.41 16.23 8.18
N PRO A 230 4.85 14.99 8.48
CA PRO A 230 5.89 14.33 7.69
C PRO A 230 5.58 14.48 6.22
N SER A 231 6.57 14.90 5.41
CA SER A 231 6.31 15.25 4.01
C SER A 231 7.42 14.77 3.07
N LEU A 232 7.00 14.19 1.96
CA LEU A 232 7.84 13.82 0.82
C LEU A 232 7.39 14.64 -0.39
N VAL A 233 8.28 15.46 -0.92
CA VAL A 233 8.06 16.24 -2.15
C VAL A 233 8.81 15.56 -3.28
N VAL A 234 8.08 15.07 -4.28
CA VAL A 234 8.62 14.49 -5.53
C VAL A 234 8.17 15.39 -6.68
N TRP A 235 9.11 15.88 -7.49
CA TRP A 235 8.78 16.94 -8.43
C TRP A 235 9.50 16.80 -9.76
N GLY A 236 8.74 16.84 -10.86
CA GLY A 236 9.29 17.03 -12.20
C GLY A 236 9.71 18.47 -12.40
N ARG A 237 11.04 18.72 -12.47
CA ARG A 237 11.59 20.08 -12.53
C ARG A 237 11.27 20.84 -13.82
N ASN A 238 10.93 20.09 -14.88
CA ASN A 238 10.61 20.64 -16.20
C ASN A 238 9.11 20.89 -16.39
N ASP A 239 8.33 20.90 -15.30
CA ASP A 239 6.90 21.18 -15.32
C ASP A 239 6.63 22.57 -15.88
N ALA A 240 5.80 22.66 -16.91
CA ALA A 240 5.44 23.90 -17.56
C ALA A 240 4.52 24.79 -16.70
N PHE A 241 3.78 24.20 -15.75
CA PHE A 241 2.79 24.89 -14.92
C PHE A 241 3.33 25.24 -13.53
N PHE A 242 3.95 24.28 -12.85
CA PHE A 242 4.46 24.45 -11.49
C PHE A 242 5.96 24.28 -11.45
N THR A 243 6.64 25.41 -11.35
CA THR A 243 8.11 25.48 -11.43
C THR A 243 8.78 24.82 -10.22
N GLU A 244 10.06 24.43 -10.40
CA GLU A 244 10.92 23.91 -9.34
C GLU A 244 10.98 24.82 -8.10
N ALA A 245 10.81 26.13 -8.26
CA ALA A 245 10.77 27.09 -7.15
C ALA A 245 9.61 26.79 -6.17
N GLY A 246 8.48 26.26 -6.66
CA GLY A 246 7.37 25.81 -5.82
C GLY A 246 7.74 24.63 -4.95
N ALA A 247 8.48 23.66 -5.49
CA ALA A 247 8.97 22.52 -4.72
C ALA A 247 9.91 22.96 -3.59
N HIS A 248 10.84 23.85 -3.88
CA HIS A 248 11.76 24.40 -2.87
C HIS A 248 11.05 25.25 -1.81
N ALA A 249 9.96 25.93 -2.17
CA ALA A 249 9.21 26.78 -1.24
C ALA A 249 8.58 25.98 -0.09
N TYR A 250 8.25 24.71 -0.28
CA TYR A 250 7.75 23.85 0.80
C TYR A 250 8.71 23.74 1.99
N ARG A 251 10.02 23.73 1.77
CA ARG A 251 11.01 23.66 2.85
C ARG A 251 11.02 24.86 3.78
N ARG A 252 10.46 26.01 3.36
CA ARG A 252 10.28 27.18 4.21
C ARG A 252 9.33 26.91 5.37
N ASP A 253 8.26 26.16 5.08
CA ASP A 253 7.20 25.87 6.04
C ASP A 253 7.31 24.42 6.62
N LEU A 254 8.03 23.54 5.94
CA LEU A 254 8.30 22.14 6.29
C LEU A 254 9.83 21.89 6.18
N PRO A 255 10.64 22.35 7.15
CA PRO A 255 12.10 22.25 7.06
C PRO A 255 12.62 20.80 6.96
N ASP A 256 11.90 19.84 7.54
CA ASP A 256 12.26 18.43 7.51
C ASP A 256 11.66 17.65 6.31
N ALA A 257 11.00 18.34 5.38
CA ALA A 257 10.47 17.69 4.18
C ALA A 257 11.58 17.12 3.31
N GLU A 258 11.42 15.86 2.92
CA GLU A 258 12.26 15.22 1.90
C GLU A 258 11.90 15.81 0.55
N LEU A 259 12.90 16.30 -0.19
CA LEU A 259 12.70 16.89 -1.52
C LEU A 259 13.53 16.14 -2.55
N HIS A 260 12.86 15.59 -3.56
CA HIS A 260 13.46 14.91 -4.70
C HIS A 260 12.99 15.55 -6.00
N LEU A 261 13.93 16.03 -6.78
CA LEU A 261 13.70 16.65 -8.08
C LEU A 261 14.12 15.70 -9.19
N PHE A 262 13.22 15.49 -10.14
CA PHE A 262 13.44 14.58 -11.27
C PHE A 262 13.51 15.36 -12.58
N ASP A 263 14.38 14.92 -13.46
CA ASP A 263 14.46 15.46 -14.82
C ASP A 263 13.33 14.89 -15.67
N THR A 264 12.15 15.45 -15.49
CA THR A 264 10.89 15.07 -16.16
C THR A 264 9.87 16.21 -16.02
N GLY A 265 8.74 16.08 -16.72
CA GLY A 265 7.64 17.05 -16.73
C GLY A 265 6.61 16.86 -15.62
N HIS A 266 5.40 17.34 -15.90
CA HIS A 266 4.30 17.41 -14.94
C HIS A 266 3.84 16.01 -14.43
N PHE A 267 3.63 15.04 -15.34
CA PHE A 267 3.21 13.68 -14.99
C PHE A 267 4.42 12.78 -14.64
N ALA A 268 5.18 13.15 -13.60
CA ALA A 268 6.43 12.48 -13.23
C ALA A 268 6.31 10.95 -13.05
N LEU A 269 5.16 10.43 -12.60
CA LEU A 269 4.93 9.00 -12.46
C LEU A 269 4.94 8.23 -13.79
N GLU A 270 4.68 8.87 -14.92
CA GLU A 270 4.69 8.17 -16.22
C GLU A 270 6.12 7.79 -16.64
N GLU A 271 7.10 8.63 -16.34
CA GLU A 271 8.51 8.40 -16.71
C GLU A 271 9.34 7.86 -15.54
N LYS A 272 9.19 8.42 -14.33
CA LYS A 272 10.09 8.22 -13.18
C LYS A 272 9.52 7.32 -12.08
N LEU A 273 8.47 6.55 -12.34
CA LEU A 273 7.89 5.64 -11.34
C LEU A 273 8.92 4.70 -10.70
N PRO A 274 9.87 4.07 -11.44
CA PRO A 274 10.86 3.19 -10.83
C PRO A 274 11.74 3.88 -9.77
N GLU A 275 11.94 5.19 -9.90
CA GLU A 275 12.70 6.00 -8.95
C GLU A 275 11.82 6.53 -7.81
N ILE A 276 10.57 6.93 -8.11
CA ILE A 276 9.64 7.55 -7.17
C ILE A 276 8.98 6.51 -6.23
N ALA A 277 8.59 5.34 -6.75
CA ALA A 277 7.87 4.35 -5.94
C ALA A 277 8.67 3.87 -4.71
N PRO A 278 9.98 3.57 -4.79
CA PRO A 278 10.78 3.23 -3.60
C PRO A 278 10.87 4.36 -2.56
N LEU A 279 10.90 5.62 -2.99
CA LEU A 279 10.89 6.78 -2.08
C LEU A 279 9.58 6.86 -1.31
N ILE A 280 8.45 6.66 -2.01
CA ILE A 280 7.12 6.64 -1.38
C ILE A 280 7.03 5.46 -0.41
N ALA A 281 7.46 4.26 -0.77
CA ALA A 281 7.46 3.10 0.12
C ALA A 281 8.26 3.39 1.40
N GLY A 282 9.50 3.84 1.29
CA GLY A 282 10.33 4.19 2.44
C GLY A 282 9.75 5.32 3.29
N PHE A 283 9.07 6.28 2.67
CA PHE A 283 8.36 7.34 3.38
C PHE A 283 7.16 6.78 4.18
N LEU A 284 6.35 5.90 3.58
CA LEU A 284 5.22 5.25 4.24
C LEU A 284 5.67 4.43 5.44
N ASP A 285 6.78 3.69 5.33
CA ASP A 285 7.38 2.94 6.44
C ASP A 285 7.81 3.84 7.60
N ARG A 286 8.31 5.04 7.31
CA ARG A 286 8.68 6.01 8.35
C ARG A 286 7.47 6.68 9.00
N VAL A 287 6.40 6.91 8.25
CA VAL A 287 5.14 7.49 8.79
C VAL A 287 4.40 6.49 9.66
N TRP A 288 4.47 5.20 9.33
CA TRP A 288 3.90 4.12 10.11
C TRP A 288 4.97 3.08 10.50
N PRO A 289 5.91 3.44 11.37
CA PRO A 289 6.86 2.47 11.85
C PRO A 289 6.12 1.32 12.56
N VAL A 290 6.46 0.10 12.21
CA VAL A 290 5.99 -1.07 12.95
C VAL A 290 6.54 -0.95 14.37
N ALA A 291 5.66 -0.92 15.36
CA ALA A 291 6.11 -0.85 16.76
C ALA A 291 6.96 -2.10 17.08
N PRO A 292 8.11 -1.93 17.74
CA PRO A 292 8.91 -3.07 18.18
C PRO A 292 8.08 -4.03 19.02
N MET A 293 7.99 -5.30 18.61
CA MET A 293 7.32 -6.38 19.32
C MET A 293 8.31 -7.20 20.12
N LYS A 294 7.91 -7.76 21.25
CA LYS A 294 8.63 -8.81 21.94
C LYS A 294 8.21 -10.16 21.37
N ILE A 295 9.07 -10.80 20.61
CA ILE A 295 8.77 -12.04 19.89
C ILE A 295 9.55 -13.20 20.49
N ALA A 296 8.86 -14.22 21.01
CA ALA A 296 9.48 -15.47 21.38
C ALA A 296 9.56 -16.39 20.15
N VAL A 297 10.76 -16.86 19.81
CA VAL A 297 10.99 -17.78 18.69
C VAL A 297 11.36 -19.15 19.25
N ILE A 298 10.39 -20.07 19.31
CA ILE A 298 10.61 -21.46 19.74
C ILE A 298 11.20 -22.25 18.57
N GLY A 299 12.36 -22.88 18.81
CA GLY A 299 13.14 -23.54 17.76
C GLY A 299 14.08 -22.60 17.01
N ALA A 300 14.52 -21.52 17.65
CA ALA A 300 15.39 -20.48 17.09
C ALA A 300 16.76 -20.98 16.58
N THR A 301 17.22 -22.15 17.01
CA THR A 301 18.48 -22.76 16.54
C THR A 301 18.31 -23.60 15.27
N GLY A 302 17.06 -23.88 14.88
CA GLY A 302 16.75 -24.62 13.66
C GLY A 302 16.98 -23.80 12.38
N GLN A 303 16.94 -24.46 11.23
CA GLN A 303 17.18 -23.83 9.92
C GLN A 303 16.30 -22.61 9.69
N LEU A 304 14.99 -22.72 9.89
CA LEU A 304 14.03 -21.63 9.66
C LEU A 304 13.91 -20.70 10.86
N GLY A 305 13.89 -21.24 12.10
CA GLY A 305 13.79 -20.40 13.29
C GLY A 305 14.91 -19.38 13.40
N ARG A 306 16.14 -19.77 13.02
CA ARG A 306 17.29 -18.86 12.99
C ARG A 306 17.11 -17.71 11.99
N VAL A 307 16.59 -18.00 10.77
CA VAL A 307 16.41 -16.97 9.74
C VAL A 307 15.28 -16.02 10.13
N VAL A 308 14.19 -16.55 10.69
CA VAL A 308 13.07 -15.72 11.19
C VAL A 308 13.51 -14.85 12.38
N ALA A 309 14.29 -15.39 13.31
CA ALA A 309 14.82 -14.62 14.44
C ALA A 309 15.76 -13.49 13.98
N ALA A 310 16.60 -13.76 12.98
CA ALA A 310 17.49 -12.76 12.39
C ALA A 310 16.70 -11.66 11.66
N GLU A 311 15.70 -12.02 10.85
CA GLU A 311 14.84 -11.07 10.16
C GLU A 311 14.04 -10.20 11.15
N ALA A 312 13.45 -10.80 12.21
CA ALA A 312 12.75 -10.06 13.25
C ALA A 312 13.66 -9.05 13.96
N THR A 313 14.91 -9.46 14.26
CA THR A 313 15.91 -8.55 14.85
C THR A 313 16.29 -7.42 13.90
N ALA A 314 16.48 -7.73 12.62
CA ALA A 314 16.80 -6.74 11.58
C ALA A 314 15.68 -5.71 11.39
N ARG A 315 14.42 -6.10 11.63
CA ARG A 315 13.24 -5.19 11.64
C ARG A 315 13.07 -4.41 12.95
N GLY A 316 13.96 -4.57 13.92
CA GLY A 316 13.94 -3.83 15.18
C GLY A 316 13.06 -4.43 16.29
N HIS A 317 12.59 -5.67 16.13
CA HIS A 317 11.86 -6.37 17.19
C HIS A 317 12.81 -6.89 18.28
N HIS A 318 12.26 -7.08 19.49
CA HIS A 318 12.96 -7.70 20.61
C HIS A 318 12.74 -9.22 20.57
N VAL A 319 13.73 -9.96 20.12
CA VAL A 319 13.64 -11.41 19.92
C VAL A 319 14.19 -12.18 21.11
N THR A 320 13.38 -13.09 21.67
CA THR A 320 13.82 -14.08 22.65
C THR A 320 13.96 -15.44 21.94
N PRO A 321 15.20 -15.86 21.62
CA PRO A 321 15.42 -17.16 20.99
C PRO A 321 15.28 -18.30 22.03
N LEU A 322 14.29 -19.16 21.83
CA LEU A 322 14.01 -20.31 22.69
C LEU A 322 14.41 -21.61 21.99
N HIS A 323 15.28 -22.38 22.62
CA HIS A 323 15.70 -23.70 22.19
C HIS A 323 15.24 -24.77 23.17
N ARG A 324 15.47 -26.04 22.84
CA ARG A 324 14.94 -27.21 23.59
C ARG A 324 15.35 -27.24 25.08
N ASP A 325 16.49 -26.63 25.44
CA ASP A 325 16.93 -26.58 26.83
C ASP A 325 16.26 -25.45 27.63
N ALA A 326 15.61 -24.51 26.94
CA ALA A 326 14.91 -23.37 27.53
C ALA A 326 13.40 -23.58 27.61
N VAL A 327 12.82 -24.43 26.74
CA VAL A 327 11.38 -24.70 26.70
C VAL A 327 11.10 -26.12 26.19
N ASP A 328 10.31 -26.86 26.93
CA ASP A 328 9.61 -28.05 26.41
C ASP A 328 8.31 -27.60 25.74
N VAL A 329 8.32 -27.60 24.42
CA VAL A 329 7.17 -27.15 23.62
C VAL A 329 5.94 -28.02 23.79
N THR A 330 6.07 -29.25 24.37
CA THR A 330 4.96 -30.16 24.60
C THR A 330 4.36 -30.08 26.02
N ASP A 331 4.97 -29.23 26.90
CA ASP A 331 4.47 -28.95 28.24
C ASP A 331 3.88 -27.54 28.32
N PRO A 332 2.55 -27.39 28.51
CA PRO A 332 1.91 -26.08 28.62
C PRO A 332 2.49 -25.19 29.73
N VAL A 333 2.94 -25.79 30.84
CA VAL A 333 3.52 -25.01 31.96
C VAL A 333 4.87 -24.44 31.56
N SER A 334 5.71 -25.25 30.93
CA SER A 334 7.01 -24.80 30.37
C SER A 334 6.83 -23.72 29.33
N VAL A 335 5.88 -23.87 28.40
CA VAL A 335 5.57 -22.87 27.37
C VAL A 335 5.08 -21.57 28.00
N THR A 336 4.09 -21.65 28.92
CA THR A 336 3.58 -20.44 29.62
C THR A 336 4.69 -19.66 30.28
N ALA A 337 5.56 -20.33 31.03
CA ALA A 337 6.68 -19.66 31.70
C ALA A 337 7.65 -19.00 30.72
N ALA A 338 7.96 -19.66 29.60
CA ALA A 338 8.92 -19.19 28.62
C ALA A 338 8.43 -18.01 27.76
N VAL A 339 7.11 -17.90 27.52
CA VAL A 339 6.57 -16.89 26.58
C VAL A 339 5.81 -15.76 27.27
N SER A 340 5.62 -15.78 28.57
CA SER A 340 4.96 -14.70 29.32
C SER A 340 5.65 -13.36 29.09
N GLY A 341 4.84 -12.31 28.85
CA GLY A 341 5.32 -10.95 28.61
C GLY A 341 5.83 -10.70 27.17
N HIS A 342 5.61 -11.64 26.25
CA HIS A 342 5.81 -11.43 24.82
C HIS A 342 4.52 -11.03 24.11
N ASP A 343 4.65 -10.30 23.00
CA ASP A 343 3.53 -9.87 22.17
C ASP A 343 3.12 -10.97 21.18
N ALA A 344 4.07 -11.82 20.80
CA ALA A 344 3.84 -12.90 19.83
C ALA A 344 4.80 -14.07 20.03
N VAL A 345 4.37 -15.25 19.55
CA VAL A 345 5.18 -16.47 19.51
C VAL A 345 5.29 -16.96 18.07
N VAL A 346 6.51 -17.23 17.64
CA VAL A 346 6.82 -17.93 16.39
C VAL A 346 7.36 -19.32 16.73
N VAL A 347 6.81 -20.37 16.09
CA VAL A 347 7.18 -21.75 16.36
C VAL A 347 7.75 -22.40 15.11
N ALA A 348 9.02 -22.87 15.22
CA ALA A 348 9.78 -23.48 14.14
C ALA A 348 10.39 -24.82 14.61
N VAL A 349 9.53 -25.79 14.98
CA VAL A 349 9.96 -27.05 15.57
C VAL A 349 9.72 -28.25 14.66
N LYS A 350 10.58 -29.24 14.76
CA LYS A 350 10.44 -30.59 14.22
C LYS A 350 11.13 -31.59 15.13
N GLY A 351 10.64 -32.81 15.18
CA GLY A 351 11.26 -33.85 16.02
C GLY A 351 10.48 -35.14 15.99
N PRO A 352 11.00 -36.23 16.62
CA PRO A 352 10.32 -37.48 16.77
C PRO A 352 9.15 -37.39 17.79
N ASP A 353 8.51 -38.53 18.05
CA ASP A 353 7.54 -38.73 19.11
C ASP A 353 6.34 -37.80 19.07
N ARG A 354 5.91 -37.43 17.85
CA ARG A 354 4.78 -36.50 17.62
C ARG A 354 4.98 -35.18 18.33
N LEU A 355 6.23 -34.68 18.38
CA LEU A 355 6.60 -33.43 19.03
C LEU A 355 5.76 -32.26 18.48
N VAL A 356 5.53 -32.22 17.16
CA VAL A 356 4.88 -31.09 16.50
C VAL A 356 3.38 -31.00 16.84
N PRO A 357 2.55 -32.05 16.69
CA PRO A 357 1.13 -31.98 17.06
C PRO A 357 0.93 -31.83 18.59
N ARG A 358 1.76 -32.47 19.42
CA ARG A 358 1.71 -32.27 20.88
C ARG A 358 2.05 -30.83 21.24
N GLY A 359 3.06 -30.25 20.58
CA GLY A 359 3.43 -28.87 20.76
C GLY A 359 2.32 -27.90 20.32
N ALA A 360 1.63 -28.18 19.21
CA ALA A 360 0.49 -27.38 18.77
C ALA A 360 -0.63 -27.32 19.83
N GLN A 361 -0.97 -28.47 20.43
CA GLN A 361 -1.95 -28.54 21.51
C GLN A 361 -1.46 -27.77 22.75
N ALA A 362 -0.24 -28.02 23.19
CA ALA A 362 0.33 -27.34 24.36
C ALA A 362 0.39 -25.81 24.21
N LEU A 363 0.67 -25.30 23.00
CA LEU A 363 0.64 -23.86 22.69
C LEU A 363 -0.77 -23.30 22.80
N LEU A 364 -1.78 -23.99 22.29
CA LEU A 364 -3.18 -23.54 22.42
C LEU A 364 -3.63 -23.45 23.87
N ASP A 365 -3.16 -24.35 24.73
CA ASP A 365 -3.45 -24.36 26.15
C ASP A 365 -2.66 -23.29 26.94
N ALA A 366 -1.40 -23.05 26.55
CA ALA A 366 -0.47 -22.19 27.27
C ALA A 366 -0.62 -20.70 26.94
N LEU A 367 -0.82 -20.35 25.64
CA LEU A 367 -0.76 -18.97 25.21
C LEU A 367 -1.80 -18.04 25.86
N PRO A 368 -3.08 -18.47 26.06
CA PRO A 368 -4.05 -17.67 26.81
C PRO A 368 -3.63 -17.42 28.27
N ALA A 369 -3.04 -18.42 28.91
CA ALA A 369 -2.55 -18.30 30.28
C ALA A 369 -1.31 -17.39 30.40
N ALA A 370 -0.50 -17.33 29.36
CA ALA A 370 0.66 -16.43 29.25
C ALA A 370 0.27 -14.99 28.87
N GLY A 371 -1.00 -14.72 28.52
CA GLY A 371 -1.45 -13.42 28.02
C GLY A 371 -0.97 -13.10 26.59
N VAL A 372 -0.62 -14.14 25.81
CA VAL A 372 -0.17 -14.00 24.41
C VAL A 372 -1.28 -14.50 23.49
N ASP A 373 -1.75 -13.67 22.58
CA ASP A 373 -2.83 -14.02 21.66
C ASP A 373 -2.34 -14.27 20.22
N ARG A 374 -1.10 -13.92 19.87
CA ARG A 374 -0.57 -14.04 18.51
C ARG A 374 0.43 -15.19 18.37
N LEU A 375 0.10 -16.13 17.48
CA LEU A 375 0.92 -17.30 17.16
C LEU A 375 1.17 -17.39 15.65
N VAL A 376 2.42 -17.54 15.23
CA VAL A 376 2.78 -17.95 13.87
C VAL A 376 3.48 -19.29 13.92
N PHE A 377 2.84 -20.30 13.36
CA PHE A 377 3.33 -21.68 13.34
C PHE A 377 3.96 -21.99 11.98
N LEU A 378 5.26 -22.26 11.94
CA LEU A 378 5.97 -22.64 10.74
C LEU A 378 5.68 -24.12 10.47
N GLY A 379 4.87 -24.34 9.45
CA GLY A 379 4.43 -25.67 9.07
C GLY A 379 5.26 -26.32 7.98
N GLY A 380 4.72 -27.39 7.41
CA GLY A 380 5.32 -28.14 6.32
C GLY A 380 4.59 -27.95 4.99
N GLY A 381 5.31 -28.12 3.89
CA GLY A 381 4.74 -28.10 2.53
C GLY A 381 4.06 -29.44 2.14
N GLY A 382 4.40 -30.55 2.81
CA GLY A 382 3.87 -31.87 2.44
C GLY A 382 2.37 -32.04 2.63
N SER A 383 1.74 -31.23 3.47
CA SER A 383 0.27 -31.24 3.66
C SER A 383 -0.47 -30.32 2.67
N LEU A 384 0.24 -29.61 1.79
CA LEU A 384 -0.35 -28.87 0.67
C LEU A 384 -0.96 -29.85 -0.34
N GLU A 385 -1.92 -29.34 -1.11
CA GLU A 385 -2.63 -30.12 -2.12
C GLU A 385 -2.08 -29.81 -3.52
N TYR A 386 -1.75 -30.87 -4.26
CA TYR A 386 -1.41 -30.76 -5.68
C TYR A 386 -2.65 -30.86 -6.59
N ALA A 387 -3.75 -31.41 -6.05
CA ALA A 387 -5.08 -31.40 -6.62
C ALA A 387 -6.12 -31.43 -5.48
N PRO A 388 -7.38 -31.05 -5.68
CA PRO A 388 -8.39 -31.00 -4.63
C PRO A 388 -8.47 -32.28 -3.81
N GLY A 389 -8.15 -32.20 -2.52
CA GLY A 389 -8.14 -33.31 -1.58
C GLY A 389 -6.94 -34.26 -1.69
N LEU A 390 -5.99 -34.00 -2.58
CA LEU A 390 -4.81 -34.87 -2.79
C LEU A 390 -3.55 -34.14 -2.28
N ARG A 391 -3.04 -34.55 -1.14
CA ARG A 391 -1.88 -33.96 -0.47
C ARG A 391 -0.56 -34.49 -1.07
N PHE A 392 0.46 -33.63 -1.15
CA PHE A 392 1.78 -34.04 -1.61
C PHE A 392 2.37 -35.21 -0.83
N VAL A 393 2.17 -35.28 0.50
CA VAL A 393 2.67 -36.34 1.37
C VAL A 393 2.10 -37.73 1.03
N ASP A 394 0.92 -37.80 0.41
CA ASP A 394 0.28 -39.04 0.03
C ASP A 394 0.54 -39.39 -1.45
N GLY A 395 1.29 -38.55 -2.17
CA GLY A 395 1.71 -38.77 -3.54
C GLY A 395 2.87 -39.78 -3.66
N PRO A 396 2.98 -40.49 -4.79
CA PRO A 396 3.97 -41.57 -4.99
C PRO A 396 5.41 -41.06 -4.96
N ASP A 397 5.65 -39.81 -5.33
CA ASP A 397 6.99 -39.24 -5.44
C ASP A 397 7.46 -38.49 -4.18
N PHE A 398 6.67 -38.51 -3.09
CA PHE A 398 7.06 -37.82 -1.86
C PHE A 398 8.20 -38.56 -1.15
N PRO A 399 9.31 -37.88 -0.79
CA PRO A 399 10.48 -38.56 -0.22
C PRO A 399 10.16 -39.26 1.09
N ALA A 400 10.38 -40.57 1.14
CA ALA A 400 10.03 -41.42 2.28
C ALA A 400 10.56 -40.95 3.64
N GLN A 401 11.76 -40.34 3.64
CA GLN A 401 12.40 -39.80 4.84
C GLN A 401 11.67 -38.62 5.48
N TYR A 402 10.79 -37.95 4.75
CA TYR A 402 10.04 -36.79 5.24
C TYR A 402 8.56 -37.08 5.51
N VAL A 403 8.06 -38.26 5.17
CA VAL A 403 6.62 -38.62 5.31
C VAL A 403 6.13 -38.43 6.75
N GLN A 404 6.86 -38.94 7.76
CA GLN A 404 6.41 -38.81 9.14
C GLN A 404 6.39 -37.34 9.59
N THR A 405 7.44 -36.55 9.26
CA THR A 405 7.50 -35.12 9.58
C THR A 405 6.37 -34.35 8.90
N ALA A 406 6.05 -34.67 7.65
CA ALA A 406 4.97 -34.02 6.91
C ALA A 406 3.58 -34.38 7.50
N ARG A 407 3.38 -35.60 7.96
CA ARG A 407 2.15 -36.02 8.65
C ARG A 407 1.99 -35.35 10.01
N ASP A 408 3.06 -35.24 10.79
CA ASP A 408 3.04 -34.54 12.09
C ASP A 408 2.72 -33.06 11.90
N GLN A 409 3.24 -32.44 10.86
CA GLN A 409 2.93 -31.04 10.51
C GLN A 409 1.48 -30.88 10.04
N ALA A 410 0.95 -31.83 9.27
CA ALA A 410 -0.46 -31.86 8.86
C ALA A 410 -1.40 -31.96 10.06
N GLU A 411 -1.10 -32.88 10.99
CA GLU A 411 -1.88 -33.07 12.21
C GLU A 411 -1.87 -31.82 13.10
N ALA A 412 -0.74 -31.13 13.22
CA ALA A 412 -0.68 -29.86 13.96
C ALA A 412 -1.59 -28.81 13.36
N LEU A 413 -1.68 -28.72 12.04
CA LEU A 413 -2.62 -27.82 11.37
C LEU A 413 -4.09 -28.23 11.66
N ASP A 414 -4.39 -29.51 11.62
CA ASP A 414 -5.74 -30.01 11.91
C ASP A 414 -6.14 -29.71 13.37
N ILE A 415 -5.21 -29.79 14.34
CA ILE A 415 -5.40 -29.34 15.74
C ILE A 415 -5.72 -27.84 15.80
N LEU A 416 -4.93 -27.01 15.13
CA LEU A 416 -5.15 -25.56 15.11
C LEU A 416 -6.52 -25.21 14.50
N ARG A 417 -6.91 -25.87 13.42
CA ARG A 417 -8.20 -25.65 12.73
C ARG A 417 -9.41 -26.10 13.57
N ALA A 418 -9.26 -27.17 14.32
CA ALA A 418 -10.33 -27.71 15.17
C ALA A 418 -10.52 -26.95 16.49
N ALA A 419 -9.53 -26.16 16.88
CA ALA A 419 -9.54 -25.45 18.16
C ALA A 419 -10.55 -24.32 18.21
N SER A 420 -11.40 -24.31 19.24
CA SER A 420 -12.18 -23.13 19.64
C SER A 420 -11.33 -22.30 20.59
N THR A 421 -10.61 -21.31 20.06
CA THR A 421 -9.59 -20.55 20.79
C THR A 421 -9.62 -19.07 20.46
N ALA A 422 -9.24 -18.23 21.43
CA ALA A 422 -8.98 -16.81 21.22
C ALA A 422 -7.58 -16.54 20.61
N VAL A 423 -6.72 -17.56 20.52
CA VAL A 423 -5.38 -17.45 19.93
C VAL A 423 -5.50 -17.14 18.45
N ARG A 424 -4.92 -16.03 18.05
CA ARG A 424 -4.85 -15.54 16.67
C ARG A 424 -3.69 -16.23 15.94
N TRP A 425 -3.87 -17.52 15.66
CA TRP A 425 -2.84 -18.31 15.01
C TRP A 425 -2.79 -18.09 13.49
N SER A 426 -1.60 -18.19 12.91
CA SER A 426 -1.37 -18.35 11.47
C SER A 426 -0.47 -19.56 11.26
N TYR A 427 -0.71 -20.33 10.21
CA TYR A 427 0.08 -21.50 9.86
C TYR A 427 0.74 -21.25 8.49
N VAL A 428 2.07 -21.20 8.45
CA VAL A 428 2.82 -20.86 7.24
C VAL A 428 3.38 -22.12 6.61
N SER A 429 2.95 -22.46 5.40
CA SER A 429 3.49 -23.58 4.64
C SER A 429 4.53 -23.11 3.62
N PRO A 430 5.76 -23.64 3.66
CA PRO A 430 6.73 -23.46 2.61
C PRO A 430 6.32 -24.22 1.33
N PRO A 431 6.95 -23.96 0.20
CA PRO A 431 6.87 -24.83 -0.98
C PRO A 431 7.12 -26.31 -0.63
N PRO A 432 6.41 -27.27 -1.26
CA PRO A 432 6.49 -28.68 -0.90
C PRO A 432 7.90 -29.28 -1.03
N ILE A 433 8.71 -28.78 -1.96
CA ILE A 433 10.02 -29.34 -2.31
C ILE A 433 11.13 -28.27 -2.27
N HIS A 434 10.89 -27.08 -2.78
CA HIS A 434 11.95 -26.09 -3.07
C HIS A 434 11.94 -24.90 -2.10
N LEU A 435 12.06 -25.18 -0.79
CA LEU A 435 12.51 -24.16 0.15
C LEU A 435 14.05 -24.13 0.13
N VAL A 436 14.61 -23.15 -0.56
CA VAL A 436 16.06 -23.10 -0.84
C VAL A 436 16.77 -22.12 0.09
N PRO A 437 17.97 -22.46 0.59
CA PRO A 437 18.79 -21.50 1.31
C PRO A 437 19.08 -20.29 0.43
N GLY A 438 18.93 -19.10 0.97
CA GLY A 438 19.19 -17.85 0.24
C GLY A 438 18.73 -16.63 1.00
N ASP A 439 19.28 -15.49 0.60
CA ASP A 439 18.97 -14.18 1.18
C ASP A 439 17.57 -13.70 0.76
N ARG A 440 17.12 -12.65 1.41
CA ARG A 440 15.91 -11.93 1.08
C ARG A 440 16.06 -11.26 -0.30
N THR A 441 15.14 -11.56 -1.22
CA THR A 441 15.02 -10.86 -2.51
C THR A 441 14.02 -9.71 -2.43
N GLY A 442 13.10 -9.77 -1.47
CA GLY A 442 12.02 -8.81 -1.29
C GLY A 442 10.86 -9.00 -2.27
N THR A 443 10.88 -10.05 -3.08
CA THR A 443 9.84 -10.33 -4.08
C THR A 443 9.31 -11.75 -3.90
N TYR A 444 8.11 -11.89 -3.33
CA TYR A 444 7.40 -13.15 -3.14
C TYR A 444 5.89 -12.93 -3.11
N ARG A 445 5.15 -14.01 -3.24
CA ARG A 445 3.69 -14.03 -3.15
C ARG A 445 3.26 -14.79 -1.90
N THR A 446 2.12 -14.38 -1.32
CA THR A 446 1.44 -15.12 -0.26
C THR A 446 -0.01 -15.36 -0.65
N ALA A 447 -0.57 -16.51 -0.28
CA ALA A 447 -1.97 -16.83 -0.53
C ALA A 447 -2.53 -17.65 0.62
N ALA A 448 -3.76 -17.34 1.06
CA ALA A 448 -4.50 -18.19 1.99
C ALA A 448 -4.93 -19.48 1.30
N GLY A 449 -4.93 -20.60 2.04
CA GLY A 449 -5.41 -21.88 1.54
C GLY A 449 -4.39 -23.00 1.53
N ASP A 450 -4.77 -24.10 0.87
CA ASP A 450 -4.05 -25.37 0.92
C ASP A 450 -3.26 -25.68 -0.38
N THR A 451 -3.31 -24.79 -1.37
CA THR A 451 -2.61 -24.95 -2.64
C THR A 451 -1.28 -24.20 -2.63
N PRO A 452 -0.16 -24.80 -3.07
CA PRO A 452 1.10 -24.10 -3.17
C PRO A 452 1.04 -22.99 -4.23
N ILE A 453 1.81 -21.92 -4.01
CA ILE A 453 2.05 -20.93 -5.04
C ILE A 453 3.06 -21.51 -6.02
N VAL A 454 2.75 -21.42 -7.31
CA VAL A 454 3.61 -21.90 -8.39
C VAL A 454 3.95 -20.75 -9.35
N ASP A 455 5.12 -20.81 -9.95
CA ASP A 455 5.54 -19.90 -11.02
C ASP A 455 4.93 -20.32 -12.39
N ALA A 456 5.27 -19.58 -13.43
CA ALA A 456 4.78 -19.84 -14.78
C ALA A 456 5.21 -21.21 -15.35
N SER A 457 6.24 -21.85 -14.78
CA SER A 457 6.67 -23.22 -15.13
C SER A 457 5.99 -24.32 -14.34
N GLY A 458 5.16 -23.94 -13.35
CA GLY A 458 4.51 -24.86 -12.42
C GLY A 458 5.39 -25.25 -11.23
N ASP A 459 6.57 -24.62 -11.06
CA ASP A 459 7.44 -24.85 -9.92
C ASP A 459 7.05 -24.00 -8.70
N SER A 460 7.11 -24.62 -7.51
CA SER A 460 6.86 -23.94 -6.24
C SER A 460 8.17 -23.81 -5.48
N ARG A 461 8.67 -22.59 -5.32
CA ARG A 461 9.93 -22.34 -4.63
C ARG A 461 9.95 -20.99 -3.93
N VAL A 462 10.78 -20.87 -2.89
CA VAL A 462 11.09 -19.61 -2.19
C VAL A 462 12.43 -19.73 -1.48
N THR A 463 13.16 -18.61 -1.30
CA THR A 463 14.35 -18.58 -0.45
C THR A 463 13.96 -18.58 1.04
N THR A 464 14.87 -19.03 1.90
CA THR A 464 14.65 -18.97 3.36
C THR A 464 14.53 -17.51 3.85
N GLY A 465 15.21 -16.56 3.20
CA GLY A 465 15.11 -15.13 3.51
C GLY A 465 13.73 -14.55 3.20
N ASP A 466 13.18 -14.82 2.01
CA ASP A 466 11.83 -14.37 1.64
C ASP A 466 10.74 -15.07 2.43
N TYR A 467 10.93 -16.36 2.74
CA TYR A 467 10.03 -17.08 3.65
C TYR A 467 9.98 -16.43 5.03
N ALA A 468 11.14 -16.06 5.61
CA ALA A 468 11.19 -15.36 6.88
C ALA A 468 10.53 -13.98 6.81
N SER A 469 10.73 -13.25 5.72
CA SER A 469 10.05 -11.96 5.50
C SER A 469 8.53 -12.13 5.47
N ALA A 470 8.00 -13.13 4.77
CA ALA A 470 6.56 -13.40 4.73
C ALA A 470 5.98 -13.78 6.10
N VAL A 471 6.75 -14.50 6.92
CA VAL A 471 6.39 -14.81 8.32
C VAL A 471 6.24 -13.53 9.14
N LEU A 472 7.21 -12.61 9.03
CA LEU A 472 7.18 -11.34 9.76
C LEU A 472 6.10 -10.41 9.22
N ASP A 473 5.90 -10.31 7.90
CA ASP A 473 4.82 -9.52 7.31
C ASP A 473 3.44 -9.95 7.83
N ALA A 474 3.21 -11.27 7.90
CA ALA A 474 1.96 -11.81 8.44
C ALA A 474 1.81 -11.55 9.95
N LEU A 475 2.91 -11.53 10.68
CA LEU A 475 2.94 -11.23 12.11
C LEU A 475 2.59 -9.75 12.35
N GLU A 476 3.32 -8.85 11.70
CA GLU A 476 3.25 -7.39 11.84
C GLU A 476 1.90 -6.83 11.36
N SER A 477 1.42 -7.31 10.21
CA SER A 477 0.12 -6.88 9.64
C SER A 477 -1.09 -7.50 10.33
N GLY A 478 -0.91 -8.57 11.12
CA GLY A 478 -2.01 -9.36 11.66
C GLY A 478 -2.82 -10.10 10.58
N SER A 479 -2.24 -10.39 9.42
CA SER A 479 -2.89 -11.14 8.33
C SER A 479 -2.98 -12.62 8.63
N PHE A 480 -3.80 -13.34 7.83
CA PHE A 480 -3.96 -14.80 7.88
C PHE A 480 -4.28 -15.35 9.28
N VAL A 481 -5.03 -14.59 10.09
CA VAL A 481 -5.46 -15.04 11.41
C VAL A 481 -6.45 -16.19 11.29
N GLN A 482 -6.21 -17.27 12.07
CA GLN A 482 -6.94 -18.53 12.02
C GLN A 482 -6.95 -19.18 10.63
N GLN A 483 -5.86 -18.99 9.89
CA GLN A 483 -5.72 -19.50 8.54
C GLN A 483 -4.33 -20.08 8.28
N ARG A 484 -4.29 -21.01 7.33
CA ARG A 484 -3.07 -21.39 6.64
C ARG A 484 -2.82 -20.45 5.50
N PHE A 485 -1.57 -20.10 5.28
CA PHE A 485 -1.12 -19.45 4.06
C PHE A 485 0.16 -20.08 3.52
N THR A 486 0.40 -19.84 2.24
CA THR A 486 1.56 -20.34 1.50
C THR A 486 2.41 -19.20 1.02
N VAL A 487 3.69 -19.47 0.78
CA VAL A 487 4.68 -18.51 0.29
C VAL A 487 5.38 -19.11 -0.91
N GLY A 488 5.58 -18.35 -1.97
CA GLY A 488 6.28 -18.78 -3.20
C GLY A 488 6.55 -17.62 -4.16
N TYR A 489 7.28 -17.90 -5.20
CA TYR A 489 7.55 -16.95 -6.29
C TYR A 489 6.52 -17.03 -7.40
#